data_9918ebb8ce7026e0831983f0059d4345
#
_entry.id   9918ebb8ce7026e0831983f0059d4345
#
_cell.length_a   1.000
_cell.length_b   1.000
_cell.length_c   1.000
_cell.angle_alpha   90.00
_cell.angle_beta   90.00
_cell.angle_gamma   90.00
#
_symmetry.space_group_name_H-M   'P 1'
#
loop_
_entity.id
_entity.type
_entity.pdbx_description
1 polymer ?
#
loop_
_entity_poly.entity_id
_entity_poly.type
_entity_poly.pdbx_seq_one_letter_code
_entity_poly.pdbx_strand_id
1 'polypeptide(L)'
;MDNTNNNADVFCANCGAKMPAGTKFCISCGKPVGGPAAPNPNMTQQTAYATQAVPMPKTKIGITVGLFAAAIYFAAIFGGYVLVLLLGGYALIAEKDAWLKRVSIKAVAILMMFSFVVTVIGLIPDALAWIASFAYLFEGIFSYDKVSQVIDLITNLIDIFRTCLFLVLGVNALKMRDVSIGFIDNMINRKL
;
A
#
# COMPACT_ATOMS: atom_id res chain seq x y z
N MET A 1 44.61 44.65 -17.27
CA MET A 1 44.45 43.66 -16.21
C MET A 1 43.12 43.04 -16.46
N ASP A 2 43.06 42.03 -17.34
CA ASP A 2 41.85 41.41 -17.81
C ASP A 2 41.52 40.24 -16.89
N ASN A 3 40.41 40.38 -16.16
CA ASN A 3 39.88 39.35 -15.29
C ASN A 3 38.84 38.56 -16.09
N THR A 4 39.30 37.61 -16.92
CA THR A 4 38.47 36.67 -17.63
C THR A 4 37.88 35.68 -16.63
N ASN A 5 36.69 36.01 -16.07
CA ASN A 5 35.83 35.07 -15.36
C ASN A 5 35.33 34.01 -16.34
N ASN A 6 36.06 32.89 -16.45
CA ASN A 6 35.59 31.68 -17.10
C ASN A 6 34.43 31.07 -16.28
N ASN A 7 33.25 31.66 -16.39
CA ASN A 7 32.00 31.03 -15.95
C ASN A 7 31.65 29.93 -16.97
N ALA A 8 32.29 28.77 -16.84
CA ALA A 8 31.89 27.60 -17.58
C ALA A 8 30.50 27.15 -17.06
N ASP A 9 29.47 27.35 -17.87
CA ASP A 9 28.16 26.86 -17.59
C ASP A 9 28.15 25.31 -17.56
N VAL A 10 27.54 24.72 -16.55
CA VAL A 10 27.35 23.26 -16.42
C VAL A 10 25.88 22.89 -16.59
N PHE A 11 25.66 21.73 -17.18
CA PHE A 11 24.30 21.22 -17.36
C PHE A 11 23.95 20.16 -16.28
N CYS A 12 22.76 20.21 -15.75
CA CYS A 12 22.27 19.21 -14.80
C CYS A 12 22.15 17.85 -15.48
N ALA A 13 22.83 16.83 -14.96
CA ALA A 13 22.77 15.47 -15.50
C ALA A 13 21.39 14.82 -15.40
N ASN A 14 20.49 15.37 -14.57
CA ASN A 14 19.16 14.83 -14.36
C ASN A 14 18.07 15.50 -15.22
N CYS A 15 18.09 16.81 -15.38
CA CYS A 15 17.04 17.57 -16.09
C CYS A 15 17.54 18.41 -17.27
N GLY A 16 18.87 18.42 -17.54
CA GLY A 16 19.47 19.19 -18.64
C GLY A 16 19.49 20.70 -18.45
N ALA A 17 19.01 21.23 -17.32
CA ALA A 17 19.00 22.67 -17.09
C ALA A 17 20.42 23.26 -17.00
N LYS A 18 20.64 24.36 -17.68
CA LYS A 18 21.91 25.13 -17.67
C LYS A 18 22.00 25.89 -16.36
N MET A 19 23.20 25.87 -15.72
CA MET A 19 23.45 26.54 -14.46
C MET A 19 24.91 27.00 -14.33
N PRO A 20 25.21 28.00 -13.48
CA PRO A 20 26.57 28.44 -13.21
C PRO A 20 27.40 27.34 -12.55
N ALA A 21 28.68 27.21 -12.92
CA ALA A 21 29.61 26.30 -12.27
C ALA A 21 29.71 26.62 -10.78
N GLY A 22 29.74 25.54 -9.94
CA GLY A 22 29.85 25.67 -8.48
C GLY A 22 28.51 25.65 -7.72
N THR A 23 27.39 25.56 -8.40
CA THR A 23 26.08 25.35 -7.73
C THR A 23 26.01 23.96 -7.12
N LYS A 24 25.66 23.87 -5.82
CA LYS A 24 25.55 22.60 -5.09
C LYS A 24 24.24 21.84 -5.41
N PHE A 25 23.19 22.54 -5.81
CA PHE A 25 21.89 21.99 -6.14
C PHE A 25 21.34 22.59 -7.41
N CYS A 26 20.70 21.79 -8.24
CA CYS A 26 20.03 22.29 -9.44
C CYS A 26 18.84 23.17 -9.09
N ILE A 27 18.78 24.39 -9.57
CA ILE A 27 17.70 25.35 -9.32
C ILE A 27 16.38 24.94 -9.99
N SER A 28 16.45 24.06 -11.00
CA SER A 28 15.27 23.63 -11.76
C SER A 28 14.64 22.34 -11.22
N CYS A 29 15.44 21.39 -10.69
CA CYS A 29 14.92 20.10 -10.22
C CYS A 29 15.31 19.77 -8.76
N GLY A 30 16.03 20.65 -8.06
CA GLY A 30 16.41 20.49 -6.66
C GLY A 30 17.45 19.39 -6.36
N LYS A 31 17.90 18.64 -7.37
CA LYS A 31 18.90 17.58 -7.16
C LYS A 31 20.31 18.14 -6.97
N PRO A 32 21.14 17.48 -6.11
CA PRO A 32 22.51 17.89 -5.93
C PRO A 32 23.30 17.72 -7.24
N VAL A 33 24.08 18.72 -7.61
CA VAL A 33 24.96 18.72 -8.77
C VAL A 33 26.35 18.39 -8.25
N GLY A 34 26.94 17.30 -8.69
CA GLY A 34 28.27 16.87 -8.28
C GLY A 34 29.30 17.92 -8.65
N GLY A 35 30.13 18.33 -7.69
CA GLY A 35 31.29 19.15 -7.94
C GLY A 35 32.31 18.45 -8.84
N PRO A 36 33.26 19.17 -9.43
CA PRO A 36 34.22 18.63 -10.37
C PRO A 36 35.08 17.56 -9.71
N ALA A 37 35.02 16.37 -10.23
CA ALA A 37 35.98 15.32 -9.92
C ALA A 37 37.32 15.73 -10.54
N ALA A 38 38.32 16.11 -9.72
CA ALA A 38 39.70 16.18 -10.16
C ALA A 38 40.11 14.76 -10.61
N PRO A 39 40.79 14.60 -11.75
CA PRO A 39 41.28 13.31 -12.20
C PRO A 39 42.43 12.85 -11.31
N ASN A 40 42.22 11.86 -10.48
CA ASN A 40 43.25 11.16 -9.76
C ASN A 40 43.61 9.88 -10.55
N PRO A 41 44.82 9.75 -11.10
CA PRO A 41 45.17 8.70 -12.06
C PRO A 41 45.54 7.34 -11.43
N ASN A 42 45.13 7.03 -10.21
CA ASN A 42 45.41 5.72 -9.60
C ASN A 42 44.30 5.29 -8.63
N MET A 43 43.20 4.78 -9.20
CA MET A 43 42.36 3.82 -8.47
C MET A 43 41.59 2.96 -9.45
N THR A 44 42.26 1.87 -9.88
CA THR A 44 41.60 0.64 -10.24
C THR A 44 40.99 0.07 -8.96
N GLN A 45 39.90 0.64 -8.50
CA GLN A 45 39.01 -0.03 -7.53
C GLN A 45 37.62 0.00 -8.14
N GLN A 46 37.19 -1.17 -8.59
CA GLN A 46 35.82 -1.52 -8.71
C GLN A 46 35.11 -1.10 -7.41
N THR A 47 34.58 0.10 -7.40
CA THR A 47 33.52 0.43 -6.45
C THR A 47 32.32 -0.43 -6.88
N ALA A 48 32.30 -1.69 -6.38
CA ALA A 48 31.05 -2.33 -6.14
C ALA A 48 30.17 -1.25 -5.50
N TYR A 49 29.12 -0.87 -6.20
CA TYR A 49 28.02 -0.11 -5.62
C TYR A 49 27.46 -1.01 -4.53
N ALA A 50 28.09 -0.97 -3.34
CA ALA A 50 27.41 -1.35 -2.15
C ALA A 50 26.19 -0.45 -2.10
N THR A 51 25.06 -0.98 -2.52
CA THR A 51 23.76 -0.43 -2.24
C THR A 51 23.78 -0.24 -0.72
N GLN A 52 24.07 0.97 -0.27
CA GLN A 52 23.89 1.33 1.13
C GLN A 52 22.43 1.04 1.38
N ALA A 53 22.17 -0.09 2.00
CA ALA A 53 20.84 -0.46 2.45
C ALA A 53 20.43 0.67 3.39
N VAL A 54 19.61 1.58 2.87
CA VAL A 54 18.98 2.62 3.70
C VAL A 54 18.41 1.87 4.88
N PRO A 55 18.81 2.17 6.13
CA PRO A 55 18.35 1.41 7.27
C PRO A 55 16.83 1.46 7.28
N MET A 56 16.20 0.32 7.02
CA MET A 56 14.74 0.22 6.96
C MET A 56 14.20 0.64 8.32
N PRO A 57 13.24 1.56 8.38
CA PRO A 57 12.64 1.99 9.64
C PRO A 57 12.08 0.75 10.36
N LYS A 58 12.41 0.63 11.65
CA LYS A 58 11.95 -0.47 12.50
C LYS A 58 10.80 0.01 13.38
N THR A 59 9.83 -0.88 13.58
CA THR A 59 8.75 -0.69 14.56
C THR A 59 9.31 -0.75 15.99
N LYS A 60 8.54 -0.34 16.99
CA LYS A 60 8.91 -0.49 18.40
C LYS A 60 9.18 -1.94 18.82
N ILE A 61 8.60 -2.90 18.11
CA ILE A 61 8.81 -4.35 18.33
C ILE A 61 10.15 -4.84 17.71
N GLY A 62 10.86 -3.97 16.96
CA GLY A 62 12.13 -4.33 16.31
C GLY A 62 11.99 -4.96 14.91
N ILE A 63 10.77 -5.14 14.42
CA ILE A 63 10.44 -5.65 13.09
C ILE A 63 10.51 -4.51 12.08
N THR A 64 10.87 -4.77 10.83
CA THR A 64 10.82 -3.73 9.79
C THR A 64 9.38 -3.29 9.53
N VAL A 65 9.17 -2.00 9.31
CA VAL A 65 7.85 -1.41 9.07
C VAL A 65 7.12 -2.09 7.91
N GLY A 66 7.84 -2.42 6.82
CA GLY A 66 7.28 -3.13 5.68
C GLY A 66 6.80 -4.55 6.02
N LEU A 67 7.57 -5.29 6.85
CA LEU A 67 7.16 -6.64 7.28
C LEU A 67 5.94 -6.59 8.19
N PHE A 68 5.87 -5.60 9.08
CA PHE A 68 4.70 -5.43 9.94
C PHE A 68 3.44 -5.04 9.14
N ALA A 69 3.59 -4.15 8.15
CA ALA A 69 2.50 -3.81 7.23
C ALA A 69 2.02 -5.02 6.43
N ALA A 70 2.94 -5.84 5.93
CA ALA A 70 2.60 -7.09 5.24
C ALA A 70 1.87 -8.07 6.18
N ALA A 71 2.29 -8.17 7.45
CA ALA A 71 1.61 -9.01 8.44
C ALA A 71 0.14 -8.60 8.64
N ILE A 72 -0.17 -7.29 8.63
CA ILE A 72 -1.57 -6.81 8.70
C ILE A 72 -2.38 -7.30 7.50
N TYR A 73 -1.83 -7.21 6.28
CA TYR A 73 -2.52 -7.68 5.07
C TYR A 73 -2.68 -9.20 5.05
N PHE A 74 -1.66 -9.97 5.44
CA PHE A 74 -1.76 -11.43 5.54
C PHE A 74 -2.71 -11.88 6.66
N ALA A 75 -2.76 -11.14 7.76
CA ALA A 75 -3.74 -11.38 8.81
C ALA A 75 -5.18 -11.28 8.29
N ALA A 76 -5.45 -10.41 7.33
CA ALA A 76 -6.76 -10.29 6.69
C ALA A 76 -7.16 -11.55 5.90
N ILE A 77 -6.18 -12.32 5.42
CA ILE A 77 -6.42 -13.57 4.69
C ILE A 77 -6.67 -14.74 5.65
N PHE A 78 -5.78 -14.89 6.66
CA PHE A 78 -5.74 -16.09 7.51
C PHE A 78 -6.38 -15.90 8.88
N GLY A 79 -6.32 -14.69 9.44
CA GLY A 79 -6.67 -14.43 10.84
C GLY A 79 -8.03 -13.77 11.07
N GLY A 80 -8.73 -13.44 10.00
CA GLY A 80 -10.03 -12.76 10.11
C GLY A 80 -9.96 -11.34 10.68
N TYR A 81 -11.14 -10.80 11.00
CA TYR A 81 -11.29 -9.39 11.40
C TYR A 81 -10.56 -9.02 12.68
N VAL A 82 -10.60 -9.92 13.68
CA VAL A 82 -10.06 -9.65 15.02
C VAL A 82 -8.56 -9.42 14.94
N LEU A 83 -7.83 -10.26 14.22
CA LEU A 83 -6.37 -10.15 14.10
C LEU A 83 -5.95 -8.88 13.37
N VAL A 84 -6.67 -8.51 12.31
CA VAL A 84 -6.42 -7.26 11.57
C VAL A 84 -6.67 -6.04 12.42
N LEU A 85 -7.77 -6.04 13.20
CA LEU A 85 -8.10 -4.94 14.10
C LEU A 85 -7.07 -4.81 15.23
N LEU A 86 -6.58 -5.93 15.79
CA LEU A 86 -5.54 -5.91 16.82
C LEU A 86 -4.22 -5.38 16.28
N LEU A 87 -3.73 -5.91 15.15
CA LEU A 87 -2.48 -5.47 14.54
C LEU A 87 -2.57 -4.03 14.00
N GLY A 88 -3.66 -3.70 13.31
CA GLY A 88 -3.91 -2.36 12.80
C GLY A 88 -4.11 -1.35 13.92
N GLY A 89 -4.86 -1.70 14.98
CA GLY A 89 -5.04 -0.88 16.16
C GLY A 89 -3.72 -0.62 16.90
N TYR A 90 -2.89 -1.65 17.06
CA TYR A 90 -1.54 -1.50 17.59
C TYR A 90 -0.70 -0.53 16.75
N ALA A 91 -0.72 -0.67 15.41
CA ALA A 91 0.00 0.23 14.52
C ALA A 91 -0.43 1.70 14.68
N LEU A 92 -1.73 1.94 14.84
CA LEU A 92 -2.28 3.29 14.98
C LEU A 92 -1.91 3.95 16.32
N ILE A 93 -1.91 3.18 17.40
CA ILE A 93 -1.71 3.67 18.76
C ILE A 93 -0.23 3.71 19.15
N ALA A 94 0.50 2.62 18.87
CA ALA A 94 1.85 2.42 19.39
C ALA A 94 2.93 2.96 18.44
N GLU A 95 2.71 2.92 17.14
CA GLU A 95 3.72 3.29 16.16
C GLU A 95 3.64 4.78 15.78
N LYS A 96 4.83 5.38 15.52
CA LYS A 96 4.92 6.79 15.10
C LYS A 96 4.98 6.97 13.59
N ASP A 97 5.25 5.89 12.87
CA ASP A 97 5.44 5.91 11.42
C ASP A 97 4.12 6.23 10.69
N ALA A 98 4.11 7.36 9.97
CA ALA A 98 2.92 7.83 9.27
C ALA A 98 2.53 6.91 8.09
N TRP A 99 3.51 6.29 7.43
CA TRP A 99 3.24 5.35 6.33
C TRP A 99 2.54 4.09 6.85
N LEU A 100 3.04 3.52 7.96
CA LEU A 100 2.43 2.33 8.58
C LEU A 100 0.99 2.60 9.04
N LYS A 101 0.73 3.79 9.60
CA LYS A 101 -0.64 4.19 9.97
C LYS A 101 -1.57 4.24 8.78
N ARG A 102 -1.15 4.83 7.67
CA ARG A 102 -1.95 4.87 6.43
C ARG A 102 -2.24 3.47 5.90
N VAL A 103 -1.23 2.60 5.86
CA VAL A 103 -1.37 1.20 5.43
C VAL A 103 -2.36 0.45 6.33
N SER A 104 -2.28 0.64 7.65
CA SER A 104 -3.18 0.01 8.62
C SER A 104 -4.64 0.45 8.42
N ILE A 105 -4.87 1.76 8.27
CA ILE A 105 -6.21 2.32 7.99
C ILE A 105 -6.74 1.75 6.67
N LYS A 106 -5.90 1.72 5.63
CA LYS A 106 -6.26 1.18 4.31
C LYS A 106 -6.65 -0.29 4.40
N ALA A 107 -5.89 -1.12 5.11
CA ALA A 107 -6.19 -2.54 5.30
C ALA A 107 -7.54 -2.77 6.01
N VAL A 108 -7.79 -2.05 7.10
CA VAL A 108 -9.05 -2.12 7.84
C VAL A 108 -10.22 -1.62 6.99
N ALA A 109 -10.06 -0.52 6.27
CA ALA A 109 -11.11 0.05 5.42
C ALA A 109 -11.51 -0.92 4.29
N ILE A 110 -10.53 -1.54 3.62
CA ILE A 110 -10.77 -2.54 2.58
C ILE A 110 -11.51 -3.75 3.16
N LEU A 111 -11.03 -4.26 4.30
CA LEU A 111 -11.65 -5.41 4.96
C LEU A 111 -13.12 -5.13 5.31
N MET A 112 -13.39 -3.96 5.90
CA MET A 112 -14.76 -3.55 6.28
C MET A 112 -15.65 -3.38 5.04
N MET A 113 -15.12 -2.81 3.96
CA MET A 113 -15.88 -2.65 2.71
C MET A 113 -16.28 -4.01 2.13
N PHE A 114 -15.33 -4.95 2.01
CA PHE A 114 -15.65 -6.30 1.52
C PHE A 114 -16.62 -7.04 2.43
N SER A 115 -16.43 -6.95 3.75
CA SER A 115 -17.35 -7.54 4.73
C SER A 115 -18.76 -7.00 4.57
N PHE A 116 -18.90 -5.68 4.44
CA PHE A 116 -20.21 -5.06 4.25
C PHE A 116 -20.90 -5.55 2.97
N VAL A 117 -20.17 -5.61 1.85
CA VAL A 117 -20.70 -6.09 0.56
C VAL A 117 -21.16 -7.55 0.70
N VAL A 118 -20.35 -8.44 1.25
CA VAL A 118 -20.69 -9.86 1.44
C VAL A 118 -21.89 -10.00 2.37
N THR A 119 -21.96 -9.24 3.45
CA THR A 119 -23.09 -9.28 4.38
C THR A 119 -24.39 -8.82 3.70
N VAL A 120 -24.34 -7.75 2.92
CA VAL A 120 -25.54 -7.25 2.19
C VAL A 120 -26.02 -8.28 1.17
N ILE A 121 -25.11 -8.92 0.44
CA ILE A 121 -25.47 -9.99 -0.52
C ILE A 121 -26.03 -11.20 0.21
N GLY A 122 -25.47 -11.58 1.36
CA GLY A 122 -25.93 -12.70 2.19
C GLY A 122 -27.32 -12.50 2.80
N LEU A 123 -27.80 -11.27 2.96
CA LEU A 123 -29.16 -11.00 3.41
C LEU A 123 -30.23 -11.53 2.43
N ILE A 124 -29.90 -11.68 1.15
CA ILE A 124 -30.87 -12.15 0.14
C ILE A 124 -31.27 -13.61 0.39
N PRO A 125 -30.34 -14.59 0.46
CA PRO A 125 -30.71 -15.97 0.77
C PRO A 125 -31.36 -16.11 2.16
N ASP A 126 -30.93 -15.32 3.15
CA ASP A 126 -31.49 -15.34 4.48
C ASP A 126 -32.99 -14.89 4.47
N ALA A 127 -33.27 -13.80 3.73
CA ALA A 127 -34.64 -13.33 3.55
C ALA A 127 -35.53 -14.36 2.81
N LEU A 128 -34.98 -15.00 1.76
CA LEU A 128 -35.66 -16.03 1.01
C LEU A 128 -35.91 -17.28 1.86
N ALA A 129 -34.96 -17.68 2.70
CA ALA A 129 -35.10 -18.76 3.64
C ALA A 129 -36.23 -18.49 4.68
N TRP A 130 -36.31 -17.24 5.16
CA TRP A 130 -37.37 -16.81 6.05
C TRP A 130 -38.73 -16.87 5.37
N ILE A 131 -38.87 -16.39 4.11
CA ILE A 131 -40.11 -16.49 3.32
C ILE A 131 -40.48 -17.94 3.08
N ALA A 132 -39.51 -18.80 2.73
CA ALA A 132 -39.77 -20.23 2.53
C ALA A 132 -40.29 -20.90 3.81
N SER A 133 -39.68 -20.56 4.95
CA SER A 133 -40.12 -21.07 6.26
C SER A 133 -41.56 -20.63 6.59
N PHE A 134 -41.89 -19.39 6.24
CA PHE A 134 -43.25 -18.88 6.41
C PHE A 134 -44.26 -19.56 5.47
N ALA A 135 -43.89 -19.75 4.18
CA ALA A 135 -44.71 -20.44 3.21
C ALA A 135 -45.01 -21.89 3.64
N TYR A 136 -44.02 -22.56 4.26
CA TYR A 136 -44.18 -23.93 4.76
C TYR A 136 -45.26 -24.08 5.85
N LEU A 137 -45.49 -23.02 6.64
CA LEU A 137 -46.58 -22.99 7.64
C LEU A 137 -47.97 -23.03 7.00
N PHE A 138 -48.11 -22.66 5.73
CA PHE A 138 -49.35 -22.64 4.96
C PHE A 138 -49.41 -23.74 3.90
N GLU A 139 -48.66 -24.83 4.09
CA GLU A 139 -48.53 -25.95 3.13
C GLU A 139 -48.04 -25.54 1.74
N GLY A 140 -47.44 -24.36 1.62
CA GLY A 140 -46.83 -23.87 0.39
C GLY A 140 -45.43 -24.43 0.16
N ILE A 141 -45.09 -24.77 -1.09
CA ILE A 141 -43.75 -25.17 -1.48
C ILE A 141 -43.06 -23.99 -2.16
N PHE A 142 -42.02 -23.45 -1.53
CA PHE A 142 -41.18 -22.40 -2.10
C PHE A 142 -39.74 -22.87 -2.17
N SER A 143 -39.18 -23.02 -3.39
CA SER A 143 -37.81 -23.41 -3.60
C SER A 143 -36.99 -22.22 -4.13
N TYR A 144 -35.87 -21.92 -3.48
CA TYR A 144 -34.92 -20.86 -3.83
C TYR A 144 -33.51 -21.38 -4.05
N ASP A 145 -33.32 -22.69 -4.16
CA ASP A 145 -32.03 -23.36 -4.25
C ASP A 145 -31.12 -22.79 -5.37
N LYS A 146 -31.69 -22.49 -6.53
CA LYS A 146 -30.95 -21.92 -7.67
C LYS A 146 -30.47 -20.51 -7.39
N VAL A 147 -31.27 -19.71 -6.68
CA VAL A 147 -30.91 -18.34 -6.30
C VAL A 147 -29.79 -18.38 -5.27
N SER A 148 -29.90 -19.25 -4.26
CA SER A 148 -28.85 -19.45 -3.27
C SER A 148 -27.53 -19.86 -3.93
N GLN A 149 -27.53 -20.85 -4.83
CA GLN A 149 -26.33 -21.29 -5.54
C GLN A 149 -25.65 -20.17 -6.36
N VAL A 150 -26.43 -19.31 -7.02
CA VAL A 150 -25.88 -18.16 -7.76
C VAL A 150 -25.25 -17.16 -6.80
N ILE A 151 -25.88 -16.89 -5.67
CA ILE A 151 -25.36 -15.98 -4.66
C ILE A 151 -24.08 -16.54 -4.03
N ASP A 152 -24.02 -17.84 -3.73
CA ASP A 152 -22.82 -18.50 -3.22
C ASP A 152 -21.65 -18.39 -4.22
N LEU A 153 -21.93 -18.55 -5.52
CA LEU A 153 -20.93 -18.38 -6.57
C LEU A 153 -20.40 -16.95 -6.62
N ILE A 154 -21.28 -15.95 -6.53
CA ILE A 154 -20.90 -14.52 -6.51
C ILE A 154 -20.06 -14.21 -5.26
N THR A 155 -20.48 -14.71 -4.11
CA THR A 155 -19.76 -14.50 -2.83
C THR A 155 -18.37 -15.13 -2.87
N ASN A 156 -18.26 -16.36 -3.37
CA ASN A 156 -16.96 -17.02 -3.56
C ASN A 156 -16.04 -16.24 -4.52
N LEU A 157 -16.59 -15.68 -5.60
CA LEU A 157 -15.82 -14.86 -6.53
C LEU A 157 -15.29 -13.58 -5.85
N ILE A 158 -16.12 -12.94 -5.04
CA ILE A 158 -15.74 -11.76 -4.23
C ILE A 158 -14.63 -12.13 -3.25
N ASP A 159 -14.71 -13.28 -2.58
CA ASP A 159 -13.70 -13.75 -1.63
C ASP A 159 -12.36 -14.09 -2.31
N ILE A 160 -12.38 -14.67 -3.50
CA ILE A 160 -11.17 -14.88 -4.31
C ILE A 160 -10.54 -13.53 -4.66
N PHE A 161 -11.34 -12.58 -5.15
CA PHE A 161 -10.85 -11.25 -5.50
C PHE A 161 -10.26 -10.54 -4.28
N ARG A 162 -10.93 -10.59 -3.12
CA ARG A 162 -10.45 -10.06 -1.85
C ARG A 162 -9.09 -10.65 -1.49
N THR A 163 -8.96 -11.97 -1.55
CA THR A 163 -7.72 -12.69 -1.22
C THR A 163 -6.57 -12.29 -2.14
N CYS A 164 -6.81 -12.23 -3.46
CA CYS A 164 -5.82 -11.78 -4.43
C CYS A 164 -5.38 -10.33 -4.15
N LEU A 165 -6.33 -9.45 -3.83
CA LEU A 165 -6.04 -8.04 -3.53
C LEU A 165 -5.16 -7.92 -2.29
N PHE A 166 -5.48 -8.63 -1.19
CA PHE A 166 -4.68 -8.61 0.03
C PHE A 166 -3.29 -9.24 -0.17
N LEU A 167 -3.15 -10.28 -1.01
CA LEU A 167 -1.85 -10.83 -1.39
C LEU A 167 -0.99 -9.79 -2.12
N VAL A 168 -1.55 -9.11 -3.11
CA VAL A 168 -0.83 -8.06 -3.87
C VAL A 168 -0.42 -6.91 -2.95
N LEU A 169 -1.31 -6.45 -2.09
CA LEU A 169 -1.01 -5.39 -1.12
C LEU A 169 0.06 -5.83 -0.12
N GLY A 170 -0.01 -7.06 0.39
CA GLY A 170 0.97 -7.62 1.32
C GLY A 170 2.37 -7.72 0.71
N VAL A 171 2.48 -8.23 -0.51
CA VAL A 171 3.77 -8.31 -1.22
C VAL A 171 4.34 -6.94 -1.53
N ASN A 172 3.51 -5.96 -1.91
CA ASN A 172 3.97 -4.58 -2.14
C ASN A 172 4.39 -3.90 -0.83
N ALA A 173 3.70 -4.17 0.28
CA ALA A 173 4.05 -3.66 1.60
C ALA A 173 5.43 -4.14 2.07
N LEU A 174 5.84 -5.38 1.76
CA LEU A 174 7.19 -5.88 2.02
C LEU A 174 8.27 -5.01 1.37
N LYS A 175 7.98 -4.45 0.20
CA LYS A 175 8.88 -3.55 -0.54
C LYS A 175 8.70 -2.08 -0.15
N MET A 176 7.91 -1.79 0.88
CA MET A 176 7.52 -0.44 1.31
C MET A 176 6.93 0.40 0.15
N ARG A 177 6.28 -0.26 -0.81
CA ARG A 177 5.56 0.41 -1.90
C ARG A 177 4.10 0.58 -1.51
N ASP A 178 3.60 1.81 -1.61
CA ASP A 178 2.18 2.08 -1.45
C ASP A 178 1.48 1.85 -2.79
N VAL A 179 0.45 1.00 -2.76
CA VAL A 179 -0.44 0.80 -3.91
C VAL A 179 -1.61 1.76 -3.74
N SER A 180 -1.70 2.75 -4.62
CA SER A 180 -2.79 3.70 -4.59
C SER A 180 -4.10 3.02 -5.01
N ILE A 181 -5.09 3.05 -4.13
CA ILE A 181 -6.46 2.63 -4.41
C ILE A 181 -7.29 3.91 -4.40
N GLY A 182 -7.52 4.50 -5.59
CA GLY A 182 -8.02 5.86 -5.77
C GLY A 182 -9.25 6.23 -4.93
N PHE A 183 -10.20 5.30 -4.74
CA PHE A 183 -11.39 5.55 -3.92
C PHE A 183 -11.05 5.68 -2.42
N ILE A 184 -10.20 4.77 -1.90
CA ILE A 184 -9.84 4.73 -0.48
C ILE A 184 -8.88 5.87 -0.14
N ASP A 185 -7.89 6.13 -1.02
CA ASP A 185 -6.93 7.21 -0.83
C ASP A 185 -7.62 8.59 -0.84
N ASN A 186 -8.63 8.80 -1.69
CA ASN A 186 -9.44 10.02 -1.67
C ASN A 186 -10.24 10.17 -0.37
N MET A 187 -10.72 9.07 0.20
CA MET A 187 -11.47 9.08 1.45
C MET A 187 -10.56 9.39 2.65
N ILE A 188 -9.35 8.84 2.65
CA ILE A 188 -8.34 9.07 3.71
C ILE A 188 -7.82 10.51 3.63
N ASN A 189 -7.48 11.01 2.43
CA ASN A 189 -6.94 12.36 2.24
C ASN A 189 -7.95 13.48 2.52
N ARG A 190 -9.24 13.17 2.56
CA ARG A 190 -10.29 14.15 2.92
C ARG A 190 -10.42 14.39 4.42
N LYS A 191 -9.90 13.47 5.26
CA LYS A 191 -10.08 13.49 6.72
C LYS A 191 -8.78 13.69 7.52
N LEU A 192 -7.63 13.68 6.85
CA LEU A 192 -6.31 14.03 7.38
C LEU A 192 -5.87 15.40 6.88
#